data_640cb824ec7c9ec0c879ac90eaadd0d1
#
_entry.id   640cb824ec7c9ec0c879ac90eaadd0d1
#
_cell.length_a   1.000
_cell.length_b   1.000
_cell.length_c   1.000
_cell.angle_alpha   90.00
_cell.angle_beta   90.00
_cell.angle_gamma   90.00
#
_symmetry.space_group_name_H-M   'P 1'
#
loop_
_entity.id
_entity.type
_entity.pdbx_description
1 polymer ?
#
loop_
_entity_poly.entity_id
_entity_poly.type
_entity_poly.pdbx_seq_one_letter_code
_entity_poly.pdbx_strand_id
1 'polypeptide(L)'
;MIVDMERSDLSRVCVPGTVKIDKEKYVEEYRHLFHYVTTISGSLLKGMTIKNIIKSMMPGGSVIGCPKIRTLELLNQQEKENRNIFTGSFGYIKFNQDMRFNIIIRSILNFKKISEISAASGVVLDSNSRKEFNENFLKAKSLLELYK
;
A
#
# COMPACT_ATOMS: atom_id res chain seq x y z
N MET A 1 -12.72 4.96 2.52
CA MET A 1 -11.41 5.14 3.21
C MET A 1 -10.22 4.84 2.30
N ILE A 2 -9.89 3.58 1.91
CA ILE A 2 -8.70 3.28 1.07
C ILE A 2 -8.72 4.07 -0.25
N VAL A 3 -9.85 4.09 -0.95
CA VAL A 3 -10.04 4.86 -2.19
C VAL A 3 -9.73 6.34 -2.00
N ASP A 4 -10.12 6.93 -0.86
CA ASP A 4 -9.87 8.35 -0.58
C ASP A 4 -8.40 8.63 -0.28
N MET A 5 -7.70 7.69 0.35
CA MET A 5 -6.25 7.79 0.55
C MET A 5 -5.51 7.75 -0.79
N GLU A 6 -5.86 6.85 -1.69
CA GLU A 6 -5.28 6.78 -3.04
C GLU A 6 -5.59 8.03 -3.88
N ARG A 7 -6.83 8.54 -3.79
CA ARG A 7 -7.20 9.82 -4.42
C ARG A 7 -6.39 10.99 -3.88
N SER A 8 -6.19 11.03 -2.56
CA SER A 8 -5.36 12.06 -1.91
C SER A 8 -3.91 12.01 -2.40
N ASP A 9 -3.34 10.81 -2.53
CA ASP A 9 -1.98 10.65 -3.02
C ASP A 9 -1.84 11.09 -4.48
N LEU A 10 -2.75 10.65 -5.36
CA LEU A 10 -2.77 11.07 -6.76
C LEU A 10 -2.98 12.59 -6.91
N SER A 11 -3.78 13.22 -6.06
CA SER A 11 -4.04 14.66 -6.11
C SER A 11 -2.79 15.52 -5.91
N ARG A 12 -1.73 14.96 -5.34
CA ARG A 12 -0.44 15.66 -5.15
C ARG A 12 0.39 15.75 -6.42
N VAL A 13 0.14 14.88 -7.38
CA VAL A 13 0.91 14.76 -8.63
C VAL A 13 0.08 15.02 -9.88
N CYS A 14 -1.24 15.09 -9.75
CA CYS A 14 -2.17 15.28 -10.86
C CYS A 14 -2.73 16.71 -10.92
N VAL A 15 -3.16 17.09 -12.11
CA VAL A 15 -3.86 18.35 -12.35
C VAL A 15 -5.13 18.39 -11.49
N PRO A 16 -5.39 19.47 -10.74
CA PRO A 16 -6.59 19.61 -9.91
C PRO A 16 -7.88 19.31 -10.70
N GLY A 17 -8.77 18.53 -10.10
CA GLY A 17 -10.05 18.14 -10.72
C GLY A 17 -9.98 16.99 -11.72
N THR A 18 -8.78 16.46 -12.03
CA THR A 18 -8.64 15.34 -12.98
C THR A 18 -8.63 13.95 -12.32
N VAL A 19 -8.45 13.90 -11.00
CA VAL A 19 -8.46 12.63 -10.28
C VAL A 19 -9.88 12.09 -10.21
N LYS A 20 -10.10 10.92 -10.78
CA LYS A 20 -11.42 10.27 -10.90
C LYS A 20 -11.32 8.78 -10.64
N ILE A 21 -12.46 8.20 -10.30
CA ILE A 21 -12.63 6.74 -10.23
C ILE A 21 -13.06 6.27 -11.63
N ASP A 22 -12.22 5.46 -12.27
CA ASP A 22 -12.53 4.90 -13.59
C ASP A 22 -13.41 3.66 -13.47
N LYS A 23 -13.15 2.83 -12.46
CA LYS A 23 -13.91 1.60 -12.22
C LYS A 23 -14.02 1.36 -10.72
N GLU A 24 -15.23 1.33 -10.22
CA GLU A 24 -15.51 1.19 -8.78
C GLU A 24 -15.92 -0.23 -8.43
N LYS A 25 -15.32 -0.76 -7.35
CA LYS A 25 -15.74 -1.99 -6.65
C LYS A 25 -16.05 -3.16 -7.57
N TYR A 26 -15.25 -3.37 -8.61
CA TYR A 26 -15.41 -4.58 -9.40
C TYR A 26 -14.71 -5.77 -8.74
N VAL A 27 -15.27 -6.96 -8.94
CA VAL A 27 -14.74 -8.19 -8.39
C VAL A 27 -13.70 -8.78 -9.34
N GLU A 28 -12.49 -8.97 -8.85
CA GLU A 28 -11.48 -9.80 -9.52
C GLU A 28 -11.44 -11.16 -8.85
N GLU A 29 -11.63 -12.19 -9.67
CA GLU A 29 -11.56 -13.58 -9.24
C GLU A 29 -10.14 -14.12 -9.37
N TYR A 30 -9.61 -14.62 -8.27
CA TYR A 30 -8.34 -15.35 -8.21
C TYR A 30 -8.60 -16.78 -7.75
N ARG A 31 -7.66 -17.68 -7.98
CA ARG A 31 -7.83 -19.13 -7.73
C ARG A 31 -8.40 -19.49 -6.35
N HIS A 32 -8.14 -18.69 -5.33
CA HIS A 32 -8.54 -18.99 -3.95
C HIS A 32 -9.22 -17.83 -3.23
N LEU A 33 -9.48 -16.72 -3.94
CA LEU A 33 -10.08 -15.54 -3.31
C LEU A 33 -10.69 -14.59 -4.34
N PHE A 34 -11.59 -13.76 -3.86
CA PHE A 34 -12.17 -12.64 -4.62
C PHE A 34 -11.65 -11.33 -4.04
N HIS A 35 -11.26 -10.40 -4.91
CA HIS A 35 -10.88 -9.06 -4.52
C HIS A 35 -11.88 -8.04 -5.04
N TYR A 36 -12.27 -7.11 -4.18
CA TYR A 36 -12.87 -5.86 -4.63
C TYR A 36 -11.77 -4.90 -5.03
N VAL A 37 -11.79 -4.50 -6.28
CA VAL A 37 -10.79 -3.59 -6.86
C VAL A 37 -11.47 -2.29 -7.28
N THR A 38 -10.80 -1.18 -7.08
CA THR A 38 -11.20 0.14 -7.56
C THR A 38 -10.02 0.75 -8.30
N THR A 39 -10.25 1.20 -9.53
CA THR A 39 -9.23 1.86 -10.34
C THR A 39 -9.44 3.37 -10.30
N ILE A 40 -8.37 4.09 -9.98
CA ILE A 40 -8.35 5.55 -9.90
C ILE A 40 -7.29 6.06 -10.85
N SER A 41 -7.61 7.11 -11.60
CA SER A 41 -6.67 7.77 -12.52
C SER A 41 -6.67 9.28 -12.35
N GLY A 42 -5.67 9.92 -12.95
CA GLY A 42 -5.58 11.37 -13.02
C GLY A 42 -4.55 11.81 -14.06
N SER A 43 -4.69 13.01 -14.57
CA SER A 43 -3.75 13.61 -15.52
C SER A 43 -2.54 14.18 -14.75
N LEU A 44 -1.34 13.69 -15.07
CA LEU A 44 -0.12 14.14 -14.41
C LEU A 44 0.13 15.64 -14.65
N LEU A 45 0.57 16.35 -13.62
CA LEU A 45 1.00 17.73 -13.73
C LEU A 45 2.18 17.87 -14.69
N LYS A 46 2.15 18.88 -15.55
CA LYS A 46 3.25 19.19 -16.47
C LYS A 46 4.55 19.48 -15.71
N GLY A 47 5.64 18.89 -16.14
CA GLY A 47 6.95 19.08 -15.51
C GLY A 47 7.22 18.23 -14.27
N MET A 48 6.32 17.31 -13.92
CA MET A 48 6.59 16.34 -12.87
C MET A 48 7.72 15.41 -13.27
N THR A 49 8.72 15.29 -12.39
CA THR A 49 9.82 14.34 -12.54
C THR A 49 9.48 13.03 -11.83
N ILE A 50 10.10 11.93 -12.24
CA ILE A 50 9.99 10.62 -11.57
C ILE A 50 10.29 10.76 -10.08
N LYS A 51 11.33 11.49 -9.72
CA LYS A 51 11.71 11.78 -8.32
C LYS A 51 10.54 12.41 -7.54
N ASN A 52 9.88 13.41 -8.13
CA ASN A 52 8.79 14.11 -7.48
C ASN A 52 7.56 13.20 -7.33
N ILE A 53 7.27 12.37 -8.33
CA ILE A 53 6.18 11.39 -8.26
C ILE A 53 6.44 10.40 -7.13
N ILE A 54 7.61 9.77 -7.10
CA ILE A 54 7.98 8.81 -6.05
C ILE A 54 7.91 9.46 -4.67
N LYS A 55 8.49 10.67 -4.49
CA LYS A 55 8.47 11.38 -3.20
C LYS A 55 7.05 11.71 -2.72
N SER A 56 6.13 12.00 -3.62
CA SER A 56 4.75 12.36 -3.28
C SER A 56 3.86 11.13 -3.01
N MET A 57 4.07 10.06 -3.78
CA MET A 57 3.26 8.86 -3.72
C MET A 57 3.71 7.87 -2.64
N MET A 58 5.02 7.83 -2.34
CA MET A 58 5.59 6.82 -1.43
C MET A 58 6.02 7.42 -0.09
N PRO A 59 5.80 6.70 1.02
CA PRO A 59 4.97 5.49 1.11
C PRO A 59 3.49 5.80 0.85
N GLY A 60 2.72 4.82 0.35
CA GLY A 60 1.30 4.98 0.05
C GLY A 60 0.47 5.25 1.31
N GLY A 61 -0.50 6.16 1.22
CA GLY A 61 -1.40 6.48 2.33
C GLY A 61 -2.17 5.26 2.85
N SER A 62 -2.51 4.33 1.95
CA SER A 62 -3.22 3.09 2.28
C SER A 62 -2.46 2.14 3.23
N VAL A 63 -1.14 2.27 3.31
CA VAL A 63 -0.30 1.39 4.15
C VAL A 63 0.34 2.08 5.36
N ILE A 64 0.29 3.41 5.40
CA ILE A 64 0.78 4.17 6.57
C ILE A 64 -0.34 4.94 7.27
N GLY A 65 -1.33 5.45 6.52
CA GLY A 65 -2.40 6.30 7.02
C GLY A 65 -2.28 7.75 6.57
N CYS A 66 -3.27 8.54 6.92
CA CYS A 66 -3.37 9.97 6.59
C CYS A 66 -3.74 10.78 7.85
N PRO A 67 -3.18 12.01 8.00
CA PRO A 67 -2.19 12.70 7.16
C PRO A 67 -0.80 12.07 7.24
N LYS A 68 -0.13 11.85 6.09
CA LYS A 68 1.09 11.04 5.98
C LYS A 68 2.19 11.41 6.98
N ILE A 69 2.57 12.70 7.07
CA ILE A 69 3.69 13.15 7.93
C ILE A 69 3.38 12.82 9.38
N ARG A 70 2.19 13.19 9.85
CA ARG A 70 1.80 12.94 11.24
C ARG A 70 1.73 11.45 11.56
N THR A 71 1.22 10.66 10.63
CA THR A 71 1.14 9.22 10.82
C THR A 71 2.52 8.56 10.86
N LEU A 72 3.45 9.00 10.02
CA LEU A 72 4.83 8.52 10.07
C LEU A 72 5.52 8.84 11.40
N GLU A 73 5.31 10.03 11.95
CA GLU A 73 5.81 10.40 13.28
C GLU A 73 5.26 9.46 14.37
N LEU A 74 3.95 9.19 14.33
CA LEU A 74 3.30 8.30 15.29
C LEU A 74 3.78 6.85 15.15
N LEU A 75 3.88 6.34 13.93
CA LEU A 75 4.39 4.99 13.66
C LEU A 75 5.83 4.84 14.16
N ASN A 76 6.70 5.83 13.93
CA ASN A 76 8.06 5.82 14.43
C ASN A 76 8.17 5.79 15.97
N GLN A 77 7.14 6.30 16.66
CA GLN A 77 7.06 6.25 18.13
C GLN A 77 6.50 4.92 18.63
N GLN A 78 5.63 4.28 17.88
CA GLN A 78 4.88 3.09 18.30
C GLN A 78 5.55 1.78 17.86
N GLU A 79 6.11 1.74 16.67
CA GLU A 79 6.76 0.55 16.16
C GLU A 79 8.18 0.44 16.70
N LYS A 80 8.47 -0.69 17.36
CA LYS A 80 9.79 -0.94 17.95
C LYS A 80 10.82 -1.39 16.94
N GLU A 81 10.37 -1.95 15.83
CA GLU A 81 11.20 -2.53 14.78
C GLU A 81 10.97 -1.84 13.45
N ASN A 82 11.99 -1.83 12.62
CA ASN A 82 11.89 -1.30 11.27
C ASN A 82 11.07 -2.23 10.39
N ARG A 83 10.21 -1.68 9.53
CA ARG A 83 9.41 -2.43 8.57
C ARG A 83 10.23 -3.08 7.44
N ASN A 84 11.51 -2.74 7.33
CA ASN A 84 12.39 -3.18 6.23
C ASN A 84 11.73 -2.90 4.86
N ILE A 85 11.51 -3.94 4.04
CA ILE A 85 10.83 -3.82 2.76
C ILE A 85 9.30 -3.82 2.88
N PHE A 86 8.75 -4.23 4.03
CA PHE A 86 7.31 -4.30 4.25
C PHE A 86 6.67 -2.91 4.12
N THR A 87 5.57 -2.81 3.39
CA THR A 87 4.89 -1.56 3.01
C THR A 87 5.70 -0.62 2.11
N GLY A 88 6.90 -1.03 1.70
CA GLY A 88 7.65 -0.39 0.64
C GLY A 88 7.06 -0.68 -0.74
N SER A 89 7.83 -0.39 -1.77
CA SER A 89 7.39 -0.60 -3.15
C SER A 89 8.47 -1.28 -3.96
N PHE A 90 8.05 -2.19 -4.84
CA PHE A 90 8.91 -2.83 -5.83
C PHE A 90 8.35 -2.61 -7.22
N GLY A 91 9.21 -2.30 -8.18
CA GLY A 91 8.74 -2.04 -9.53
C GLY A 91 9.86 -1.72 -10.51
N TYR A 92 9.48 -1.15 -11.63
CA TYR A 92 10.41 -0.77 -12.68
C TYR A 92 10.06 0.57 -13.30
N ILE A 93 11.06 1.20 -13.89
CA ILE A 93 10.95 2.43 -14.69
C ILE A 93 11.58 2.12 -16.05
N LYS A 94 10.83 2.33 -17.12
CA LYS A 94 11.29 2.15 -18.51
C LYS A 94 12.05 3.39 -18.99
N PHE A 95 12.78 3.24 -20.09
CA PHE A 95 13.50 4.35 -20.73
C PHE A 95 12.56 5.47 -21.25
N ASN A 96 11.33 5.14 -21.61
CA ASN A 96 10.31 6.11 -21.98
C ASN A 96 9.61 6.78 -20.78
N GLN A 97 10.10 6.53 -19.55
CA GLN A 97 9.59 7.01 -18.28
C GLN A 97 8.28 6.35 -17.80
N ASP A 98 7.74 5.38 -18.53
CA ASP A 98 6.68 4.54 -17.96
C ASP A 98 7.19 3.84 -16.73
N MET A 99 6.36 3.79 -15.70
CA MET A 99 6.72 3.12 -14.46
C MET A 99 5.56 2.29 -13.91
N ARG A 100 5.90 1.22 -13.22
CA ARG A 100 4.95 0.41 -12.49
C ARG A 100 5.56 -0.03 -11.17
N PHE A 101 4.82 0.18 -10.10
CA PHE A 101 5.19 -0.23 -8.74
C PHE A 101 4.03 -0.96 -8.09
N ASN A 102 4.34 -1.97 -7.30
CA ASN A 102 3.40 -2.55 -6.36
C ASN A 102 3.76 -2.15 -4.93
N ILE A 103 2.83 -2.32 -4.01
CA ILE A 103 3.10 -2.23 -2.58
C ILE A 103 3.53 -3.61 -2.09
N ILE A 104 4.61 -3.68 -1.30
CA ILE A 104 5.13 -4.92 -0.73
C ILE A 104 4.34 -5.26 0.51
N ILE A 105 3.27 -6.02 0.31
CA ILE A 105 2.44 -6.63 1.36
C ILE A 105 2.23 -8.10 1.02
N ARG A 106 1.83 -8.91 1.99
CA ARG A 106 1.61 -10.37 1.79
C ARG A 106 2.81 -11.04 1.10
N SER A 107 3.99 -10.70 1.57
CA SER A 107 5.26 -11.14 0.99
C SER A 107 6.10 -11.85 2.05
N ILE A 108 6.98 -12.73 1.59
CA ILE A 108 7.96 -13.40 2.43
C ILE A 108 9.32 -12.83 2.05
N LEU A 109 10.05 -12.32 3.03
CA LEU A 109 11.44 -11.92 2.87
C LEU A 109 12.34 -13.07 3.33
N ASN A 110 13.08 -13.64 2.38
CA ASN A 110 14.07 -14.65 2.69
C ASN A 110 15.46 -14.02 2.66
N PHE A 111 16.14 -14.03 3.79
CA PHE A 111 17.50 -13.53 3.88
C PHE A 111 18.36 -14.51 4.67
N LYS A 112 19.40 -15.04 4.05
CA LYS A 112 20.24 -16.10 4.60
C LYS A 112 19.37 -17.33 4.96
N LYS A 113 19.25 -17.65 6.24
CA LYS A 113 18.47 -18.78 6.75
C LYS A 113 17.21 -18.35 7.51
N ILE A 114 16.84 -17.07 7.39
CA ILE A 114 15.69 -16.49 8.08
C ILE A 114 14.64 -16.13 7.05
N SER A 115 13.38 -16.47 7.33
CA SER A 115 12.22 -16.06 6.58
C SER A 115 11.36 -15.15 7.46
N GLU A 116 11.09 -13.95 6.97
CA GLU A 116 10.28 -12.95 7.66
C GLU A 116 8.95 -12.77 6.92
N ILE A 117 7.86 -12.80 7.64
CA ILE A 117 6.51 -12.51 7.16
C ILE A 117 5.94 -11.38 8.02
N SER A 118 5.64 -10.25 7.38
CA SER A 118 5.04 -9.11 8.06
C SER A 118 3.59 -8.95 7.63
N ALA A 119 2.70 -8.71 8.59
CA ALA A 119 1.29 -8.44 8.38
C ALA A 119 0.82 -7.25 9.22
N ALA A 120 -0.08 -6.45 8.65
CA ALA A 120 -0.69 -5.33 9.34
C ALA A 120 -2.14 -5.12 8.89
N SER A 121 -2.94 -4.46 9.72
CA SER A 121 -4.30 -4.02 9.39
C SER A 121 -4.44 -2.51 9.52
N GLY A 122 -5.45 -1.96 8.85
CA GLY A 122 -5.81 -0.55 8.98
C GLY A 122 -6.66 -0.34 10.22
N VAL A 123 -6.15 0.40 11.19
CA VAL A 123 -6.88 0.73 12.42
C VAL A 123 -7.63 2.04 12.24
N VAL A 124 -8.91 2.04 12.55
CA VAL A 124 -9.79 3.20 12.56
C VAL A 124 -10.48 3.33 13.93
N LEU A 125 -11.19 4.44 14.15
CA LEU A 125 -11.81 4.72 15.45
C LEU A 125 -12.72 3.59 15.95
N ASP A 126 -13.44 2.93 15.04
CA ASP A 126 -14.38 1.85 15.34
C ASP A 126 -13.73 0.46 15.32
N SER A 127 -12.42 0.37 15.14
CA SER A 127 -11.70 -0.91 15.09
C SER A 127 -11.69 -1.58 16.46
N ASN A 128 -11.92 -2.89 16.44
CA ASN A 128 -11.78 -3.75 17.61
C ASN A 128 -10.43 -4.45 17.58
N SER A 129 -9.59 -4.23 18.59
CA SER A 129 -8.21 -4.74 18.65
C SER A 129 -8.08 -6.25 18.43
N ARG A 130 -8.99 -7.05 18.98
CA ARG A 130 -8.97 -8.50 18.81
C ARG A 130 -9.33 -8.94 17.39
N LYS A 131 -10.29 -8.24 16.75
CA LYS A 131 -10.64 -8.51 15.36
C LYS A 131 -9.49 -8.16 14.42
N GLU A 132 -8.85 -7.00 14.62
CA GLU A 132 -7.69 -6.57 13.83
C GLU A 132 -6.51 -7.53 13.98
N PHE A 133 -6.22 -7.98 15.20
CA PHE A 133 -5.19 -8.99 15.43
C PHE A 133 -5.48 -10.31 14.70
N ASN A 134 -6.71 -10.81 14.79
CA ASN A 134 -7.13 -12.01 14.07
C ASN A 134 -7.04 -11.84 12.55
N GLU A 135 -7.39 -10.67 12.03
CA GLU A 135 -7.24 -10.35 10.61
C GLU A 135 -5.78 -10.40 10.16
N ASN A 136 -4.85 -9.86 10.95
CA ASN A 136 -3.43 -9.95 10.67
C ASN A 136 -2.94 -11.38 10.59
N PHE A 137 -3.38 -12.23 11.51
CA PHE A 137 -3.05 -13.65 11.49
C PHE A 137 -3.60 -14.36 10.24
N LEU A 138 -4.84 -14.06 9.85
CA LEU A 138 -5.43 -14.59 8.63
C LEU A 138 -4.68 -14.15 7.36
N LYS A 139 -4.21 -12.90 7.32
CA LYS A 139 -3.39 -12.39 6.21
C LYS A 139 -2.05 -13.11 6.09
N ALA A 140 -1.44 -13.51 7.20
CA ALA A 140 -0.19 -14.25 7.22
C ALA A 140 -0.36 -15.76 6.99
N LYS A 141 -1.52 -16.31 7.26
CA LYS A 141 -1.78 -17.77 7.29
C LYS A 141 -1.39 -18.48 5.99
N SER A 142 -1.82 -17.96 4.86
CA SER A 142 -1.51 -18.57 3.55
C SER A 142 -0.01 -18.61 3.23
N LEU A 143 0.74 -17.64 3.75
CA LEU A 143 2.19 -17.59 3.60
C LEU A 143 2.88 -18.56 4.56
N LEU A 144 2.37 -18.67 5.79
CA LEU A 144 2.87 -19.62 6.79
C LEU A 144 2.67 -21.08 6.37
N GLU A 145 1.60 -21.36 5.63
CA GLU A 145 1.29 -22.70 5.12
C GLU A 145 2.32 -23.20 4.09
N LEU A 146 3.09 -22.29 3.47
CA LEU A 146 4.18 -22.67 2.55
C LEU A 146 5.39 -23.31 3.27
N TYR A 147 5.45 -23.22 4.59
CA TYR A 147 6.54 -23.78 5.41
C TYR A 147 6.12 -25.02 6.19
N LYS A 148 4.96 -25.57 5.90
CA LYS A 148 4.51 -26.87 6.41
C LYS A 148 4.83 -27.97 5.43
#